data_a8d6a9e3c0c902a10da032787482589b
#
_entry.id   a8d6a9e3c0c902a10da032787482589b
#
_cell.length_a   1.000
_cell.length_b   1.000
_cell.length_c   1.000
_cell.angle_alpha   90.00
_cell.angle_beta   90.00
_cell.angle_gamma   90.00
#
_symmetry.space_group_name_H-M   'P 1'
#
loop_
_entity.id
_entity.type
_entity.pdbx_description
1 polymer ?
#
loop_
_entity_poly.entity_id
_entity_poly.type
_entity_poly.pdbx_seq_one_letter_code
_entity_poly.pdbx_strand_id
1 'polypeptide(L)'
;IQQLGVGVTDIEEAWNWYRRFFSMDILMFDEEDVAELMLAHTDGKPRKRHAILALNLEGGGGFEIWKHTGKNPTPIDFEIQLGDLGINIGVLKCQNSEIAYQQYAAAGLNILGEITLDPNGNKHFFLKDIYNNIWEIKEHSEVFKKEKAVNGGVFGSIIGVSSIEESLVVY
;
A
#
# COMPACT_ATOMS: atom_id res chain seq x y z
N ILE A 1 -10.72 -3.53 4.66
CA ILE A 1 -9.55 -2.72 5.11
C ILE A 1 -9.81 -1.28 4.75
N GLN A 2 -9.68 -0.38 5.73
CA GLN A 2 -9.85 1.06 5.51
C GLN A 2 -8.57 1.71 5.02
N GLN A 3 -7.43 1.30 5.58
CA GLN A 3 -6.11 1.84 5.26
C GLN A 3 -5.02 0.79 5.42
N LEU A 4 -3.90 1.02 4.76
CA LEU A 4 -2.66 0.30 4.94
C LEU A 4 -1.56 1.29 5.33
N GLY A 5 -0.79 0.97 6.37
CA GLY A 5 0.36 1.76 6.79
C GLY A 5 1.55 1.54 5.84
N VAL A 6 2.16 2.63 5.38
CA VAL A 6 3.32 2.59 4.49
C VAL A 6 4.45 3.43 5.08
N GLY A 7 5.51 2.76 5.53
CA GLY A 7 6.72 3.42 6.02
C GLY A 7 7.58 3.94 4.87
N VAL A 8 7.96 5.22 4.92
CA VAL A 8 8.71 5.88 3.85
C VAL A 8 9.87 6.71 4.40
N THR A 9 10.82 7.05 3.54
CA THR A 9 11.93 7.93 3.88
C THR A 9 11.63 9.41 3.59
N ASP A 10 10.72 9.68 2.65
CA ASP A 10 10.25 11.03 2.30
C ASP A 10 8.73 11.02 2.12
N ILE A 11 8.03 11.73 2.99
CA ILE A 11 6.55 11.75 3.03
C ILE A 11 5.96 12.53 1.84
N GLU A 12 6.55 13.67 1.49
CA GLU A 12 6.10 14.51 0.40
C GLU A 12 6.26 13.80 -0.95
N GLU A 13 7.43 13.20 -1.19
CA GLU A 13 7.70 12.40 -2.38
C GLU A 13 6.72 11.23 -2.48
N ALA A 14 6.55 10.48 -1.39
CA ALA A 14 5.65 9.34 -1.32
C ALA A 14 4.21 9.73 -1.64
N TRP A 15 3.68 10.75 -0.95
CA TRP A 15 2.30 11.18 -1.18
C TRP A 15 2.07 11.72 -2.58
N ASN A 16 3.00 12.49 -3.13
CA ASN A 16 2.92 12.95 -4.52
C ASN A 16 2.89 11.79 -5.51
N TRP A 17 3.68 10.75 -5.27
CA TRP A 17 3.68 9.55 -6.08
C TRP A 17 2.35 8.78 -5.98
N TYR A 18 1.86 8.52 -4.76
CA TYR A 18 0.60 7.80 -4.54
C TYR A 18 -0.62 8.59 -5.02
N ARG A 19 -0.61 9.91 -4.93
CA ARG A 19 -1.65 10.76 -5.56
C ARG A 19 -1.67 10.57 -7.07
N ARG A 20 -0.50 10.65 -7.68
CA ARG A 20 -0.37 10.57 -9.14
C ARG A 20 -0.78 9.21 -9.69
N PHE A 21 -0.34 8.12 -9.07
CA PHE A 21 -0.48 6.79 -9.65
C PHE A 21 -1.57 5.94 -8.98
N PHE A 22 -1.87 6.18 -7.72
CA PHE A 22 -2.88 5.42 -6.99
C PHE A 22 -4.10 6.25 -6.59
N SER A 23 -4.18 7.51 -7.09
CA SER A 23 -5.32 8.41 -6.85
C SER A 23 -5.65 8.59 -5.37
N MET A 24 -4.61 8.66 -4.52
CA MET A 24 -4.74 8.93 -3.08
C MET A 24 -4.90 10.43 -2.85
N ASP A 25 -6.01 11.01 -3.38
CA ASP A 25 -6.20 12.44 -3.51
C ASP A 25 -6.85 13.11 -2.30
N ILE A 26 -7.55 12.33 -1.50
CA ILE A 26 -8.32 12.87 -0.37
C ILE A 26 -7.49 12.84 0.90
N LEU A 27 -6.99 14.00 1.26
CA LEU A 27 -6.27 14.20 2.52
C LEU A 27 -7.24 14.18 3.70
N MET A 28 -7.07 13.22 4.60
CA MET A 28 -7.84 13.11 5.84
C MET A 28 -7.15 13.83 6.99
N PHE A 29 -5.85 13.61 7.12
CA PHE A 29 -4.99 14.38 8.03
C PHE A 29 -3.54 14.41 7.52
N ASP A 30 -2.83 15.42 7.98
CA ASP A 30 -1.39 15.61 7.82
C ASP A 30 -0.88 16.15 9.16
N GLU A 31 -0.15 15.33 9.92
CA GLU A 31 0.22 15.69 11.28
C GLU A 31 1.62 15.21 11.69
N GLU A 32 2.30 16.07 12.44
CA GLU A 32 3.51 15.71 13.17
C GLU A 32 3.20 15.55 14.66
N ASP A 33 3.60 14.42 15.25
CA ASP A 33 3.34 14.13 16.66
C ASP A 33 4.35 13.12 17.21
N VAL A 34 4.13 12.71 18.46
CA VAL A 34 4.88 11.64 19.12
C VAL A 34 4.08 10.34 19.09
N ALA A 35 4.68 9.28 18.58
CA ALA A 35 4.05 7.95 18.51
C ALA A 35 4.08 7.24 19.87
N GLU A 36 3.24 7.67 20.80
CA GLU A 36 3.21 7.13 22.17
C GLU A 36 2.74 5.67 22.23
N LEU A 37 1.89 5.24 21.30
CA LEU A 37 1.37 3.87 21.25
C LEU A 37 2.36 2.86 20.66
N MET A 38 3.48 3.32 20.09
CA MET A 38 4.48 2.48 19.42
C MET A 38 5.63 2.03 20.31
N LEU A 39 5.53 2.22 21.63
CA LEU A 39 6.61 1.95 22.59
C LEU A 39 7.18 0.52 22.51
N ALA A 40 6.33 -0.48 22.27
CA ALA A 40 6.75 -1.86 22.09
C ALA A 40 7.70 -2.08 20.88
N HIS A 41 7.64 -1.19 19.89
CA HIS A 41 8.42 -1.24 18.66
C HIS A 41 9.56 -0.21 18.60
N THR A 42 9.73 0.59 19.66
CA THR A 42 10.70 1.71 19.71
C THR A 42 11.58 1.67 20.96
N ASP A 43 11.89 0.48 21.47
CA ASP A 43 12.71 0.26 22.67
C ASP A 43 12.15 0.98 23.91
N GLY A 44 10.84 1.04 24.07
CA GLY A 44 10.14 1.72 25.15
C GLY A 44 10.28 3.24 25.15
N LYS A 45 10.73 3.86 24.05
CA LYS A 45 10.92 5.30 23.93
C LYS A 45 9.95 5.91 22.92
N PRO A 46 9.21 6.97 23.29
CA PRO A 46 8.39 7.68 22.32
C PRO A 46 9.26 8.28 21.21
N ARG A 47 8.79 8.17 19.97
CA ARG A 47 9.48 8.68 18.78
C ARG A 47 8.61 9.69 18.07
N LYS A 48 9.21 10.79 17.62
CA LYS A 48 8.53 11.75 16.75
C LYS A 48 8.23 11.11 15.39
N ARG A 49 7.05 11.39 14.86
CA ARG A 49 6.58 10.94 13.57
C ARG A 49 5.94 12.05 12.78
N HIS A 50 5.91 11.89 11.47
CA HIS A 50 5.02 12.59 10.56
C HIS A 50 4.16 11.53 9.85
N ALA A 51 2.86 11.75 9.78
CA ALA A 51 1.93 10.85 9.11
C ALA A 51 0.92 11.61 8.27
N ILE A 52 0.67 11.09 7.08
CA ILE A 52 -0.40 11.56 6.18
C ILE A 52 -1.36 10.40 5.97
N LEU A 53 -2.65 10.61 6.26
CA LEU A 53 -3.70 9.69 5.82
C LEU A 53 -4.36 10.25 4.57
N ALA A 54 -4.20 9.54 3.48
CA ALA A 54 -4.80 9.87 2.19
C ALA A 54 -5.66 8.72 1.66
N LEU A 55 -6.85 9.04 1.18
CA LEU A 55 -7.83 8.08 0.69
C LEU A 55 -8.06 8.23 -0.81
N ASN A 56 -8.54 7.14 -1.41
CA ASN A 56 -9.03 7.08 -2.78
C ASN A 56 -10.55 6.92 -2.77
N LEU A 57 -11.28 7.89 -3.33
CA LEU A 57 -12.76 7.86 -3.35
C LEU A 57 -13.35 6.78 -4.25
N GLU A 58 -12.65 6.32 -5.26
CA GLU A 58 -13.15 5.23 -6.12
C GLU A 58 -13.38 3.97 -5.28
N GLY A 59 -12.45 3.63 -4.40
CA GLY A 59 -12.50 2.43 -3.58
C GLY A 59 -12.86 2.63 -2.13
N GLY A 60 -12.72 3.84 -1.61
CA GLY A 60 -12.93 4.19 -0.21
C GLY A 60 -11.81 3.75 0.75
N GLY A 61 -10.74 3.16 0.25
CA GLY A 61 -9.55 2.80 1.04
C GLY A 61 -8.35 3.71 0.73
N GLY A 62 -7.35 3.70 1.59
CA GLY A 62 -6.19 4.56 1.41
C GLY A 62 -4.93 4.13 2.14
N PHE A 63 -4.00 5.07 2.27
CA PHE A 63 -2.72 4.87 2.92
C PHE A 63 -2.53 5.80 4.10
N GLU A 64 -2.03 5.26 5.20
CA GLU A 64 -1.32 6.02 6.20
C GLU A 64 0.17 6.01 5.86
N ILE A 65 0.62 7.08 5.20
CA ILE A 65 2.02 7.28 4.81
C ILE A 65 2.76 7.79 6.04
N TRP A 66 3.82 7.10 6.45
CA TRP A 66 4.37 7.27 7.77
C TRP A 66 5.91 7.34 7.78
N LYS A 67 6.45 8.26 8.58
CA LYS A 67 7.88 8.46 8.74
C LYS A 67 8.23 8.82 10.19
N HIS A 68 9.25 8.19 10.76
CA HIS A 68 9.90 8.71 11.95
C HIS A 68 10.69 9.99 11.63
N THR A 69 10.44 11.09 12.37
CA THR A 69 11.14 12.37 12.18
C THR A 69 12.29 12.56 13.18
N GLY A 70 12.27 11.86 14.30
CA GLY A 70 13.34 11.90 15.31
C GLY A 70 14.58 11.03 14.97
N LYS A 71 14.52 10.21 13.91
CA LYS A 71 15.60 9.35 13.43
C LYS A 71 15.37 9.11 11.94
N ASN A 72 16.42 9.09 11.15
CA ASN A 72 16.30 8.71 9.75
C ASN A 72 15.86 7.24 9.64
N PRO A 73 14.76 6.95 8.94
CA PRO A 73 14.37 5.58 8.66
C PRO A 73 15.47 4.84 7.91
N THR A 74 15.70 3.60 8.26
CA THR A 74 16.62 2.73 7.53
C THR A 74 15.76 1.83 6.65
N PRO A 75 15.88 1.91 5.32
CA PRO A 75 15.20 0.96 4.46
C PRO A 75 15.71 -0.44 4.68
N ILE A 76 14.93 -1.45 4.31
CA ILE A 76 15.40 -2.84 4.30
C ILE A 76 16.55 -2.96 3.30
N ASP A 77 17.53 -3.80 3.64
CA ASP A 77 18.75 -4.06 2.86
C ASP A 77 18.71 -5.42 2.14
N PHE A 78 17.55 -6.04 2.07
CA PHE A 78 17.30 -7.30 1.39
C PHE A 78 16.08 -7.18 0.46
N GLU A 79 15.97 -8.09 -0.49
CA GLU A 79 14.79 -8.19 -1.37
C GLU A 79 13.73 -9.06 -0.71
N ILE A 80 12.51 -8.49 -0.56
CA ILE A 80 11.36 -9.25 -0.05
C ILE A 80 11.00 -10.35 -1.04
N GLN A 81 10.88 -11.57 -0.54
CA GLN A 81 10.54 -12.74 -1.33
C GLN A 81 9.23 -13.38 -0.87
N LEU A 82 8.59 -14.11 -1.78
CA LEU A 82 7.40 -14.88 -1.42
C LEU A 82 7.77 -15.93 -0.36
N GLY A 83 7.09 -15.88 0.77
CA GLY A 83 7.35 -16.73 1.93
C GLY A 83 8.01 -16.01 3.12
N ASP A 84 8.49 -14.79 2.93
CA ASP A 84 8.90 -13.95 4.06
C ASP A 84 7.72 -13.66 4.99
N LEU A 85 8.00 -13.51 6.28
CA LEU A 85 6.96 -13.22 7.28
C LEU A 85 6.62 -11.73 7.30
N GLY A 86 5.33 -11.41 7.46
CA GLY A 86 4.83 -10.05 7.56
C GLY A 86 3.95 -9.64 6.38
N ILE A 87 3.58 -8.35 6.32
CA ILE A 87 2.80 -7.79 5.22
C ILE A 87 3.73 -7.57 4.04
N ASN A 88 3.61 -8.42 3.02
CA ASN A 88 4.51 -8.41 1.87
C ASN A 88 3.95 -7.63 0.68
N ILE A 89 2.62 -7.65 0.49
CA ILE A 89 1.96 -7.06 -0.67
C ILE A 89 0.69 -6.34 -0.21
N GLY A 90 0.55 -5.09 -0.60
CA GLY A 90 -0.72 -4.38 -0.50
C GLY A 90 -1.58 -4.64 -1.74
N VAL A 91 -2.90 -4.77 -1.57
CA VAL A 91 -3.83 -5.05 -2.67
C VAL A 91 -4.69 -3.84 -2.96
N LEU A 92 -4.59 -3.33 -4.17
CA LEU A 92 -5.38 -2.23 -4.71
C LEU A 92 -6.40 -2.76 -5.72
N LYS A 93 -7.62 -2.30 -5.63
CA LYS A 93 -8.62 -2.66 -6.63
C LYS A 93 -8.54 -1.77 -7.87
N CYS A 94 -8.91 -2.31 -9.02
CA CYS A 94 -9.15 -1.58 -10.25
C CYS A 94 -10.41 -2.10 -10.94
N GLN A 95 -11.03 -1.29 -11.79
CA GLN A 95 -12.20 -1.74 -12.56
C GLN A 95 -11.82 -2.51 -13.83
N ASN A 96 -10.62 -2.25 -14.37
CA ASN A 96 -10.11 -2.90 -15.58
C ASN A 96 -8.59 -2.97 -15.52
N SER A 97 -8.06 -4.18 -15.40
CA SER A 97 -6.63 -4.43 -15.25
C SER A 97 -5.84 -4.15 -16.53
N GLU A 98 -6.42 -4.35 -17.73
CA GLU A 98 -5.74 -4.03 -18.98
C GLU A 98 -5.50 -2.53 -19.13
N ILE A 99 -6.50 -1.71 -18.80
CA ILE A 99 -6.38 -0.25 -18.83
C ILE A 99 -5.36 0.21 -17.78
N ALA A 100 -5.44 -0.32 -16.55
CA ALA A 100 -4.49 0.00 -15.50
C ALA A 100 -3.06 -0.37 -15.89
N TYR A 101 -2.86 -1.59 -16.41
CA TYR A 101 -1.57 -2.08 -16.85
C TYR A 101 -0.96 -1.18 -17.94
N GLN A 102 -1.75 -0.86 -19.00
CA GLN A 102 -1.29 -0.02 -20.09
C GLN A 102 -0.91 1.38 -19.61
N GLN A 103 -1.69 1.99 -18.72
CA GLN A 103 -1.39 3.32 -18.20
C GLN A 103 -0.12 3.32 -17.33
N TYR A 104 0.06 2.32 -16.47
CA TYR A 104 1.25 2.21 -15.64
C TYR A 104 2.49 1.88 -16.47
N ALA A 105 2.39 1.00 -17.47
CA ALA A 105 3.47 0.72 -18.39
C ALA A 105 3.89 1.98 -19.20
N ALA A 106 2.91 2.72 -19.72
CA ALA A 106 3.16 3.97 -20.42
C ALA A 106 3.79 5.05 -19.54
N ALA A 107 3.50 5.04 -18.24
CA ALA A 107 4.10 5.92 -17.26
C ALA A 107 5.48 5.44 -16.76
N GLY A 108 5.95 4.27 -17.20
CA GLY A 108 7.25 3.71 -16.85
C GLY A 108 7.34 3.14 -15.44
N LEU A 109 6.21 2.73 -14.84
CA LEU A 109 6.22 2.07 -13.52
C LEU A 109 6.88 0.69 -13.61
N ASN A 110 7.46 0.25 -12.49
CA ASN A 110 8.11 -1.04 -12.37
C ASN A 110 7.07 -2.17 -12.22
N ILE A 111 6.50 -2.61 -13.36
CA ILE A 111 5.53 -3.72 -13.40
C ILE A 111 6.27 -5.04 -13.34
N LEU A 112 5.77 -5.96 -12.53
CA LEU A 112 6.32 -7.30 -12.32
C LEU A 112 5.48 -8.33 -13.07
N GLY A 113 5.98 -8.78 -14.23
CA GLY A 113 5.32 -9.79 -15.05
C GLY A 113 4.14 -9.25 -15.88
N GLU A 114 3.23 -10.13 -16.22
CA GLU A 114 2.06 -9.86 -17.07
C GLU A 114 0.77 -9.96 -16.27
N ILE A 115 -0.36 -9.59 -16.90
CA ILE A 115 -1.68 -9.83 -16.32
C ILE A 115 -1.94 -11.33 -16.27
N THR A 116 -2.32 -11.83 -15.10
CA THR A 116 -2.69 -13.22 -14.85
C THR A 116 -4.05 -13.31 -14.16
N LEU A 117 -4.52 -14.54 -13.91
CA LEU A 117 -5.73 -14.77 -13.13
C LEU A 117 -5.36 -15.22 -11.72
N ASP A 118 -6.02 -14.63 -10.73
CA ASP A 118 -5.96 -15.11 -9.36
C ASP A 118 -6.73 -16.44 -9.18
N PRO A 119 -6.64 -17.11 -8.02
CA PRO A 119 -7.39 -18.35 -7.78
C PRO A 119 -8.92 -18.24 -7.90
N ASN A 120 -9.47 -17.05 -7.82
CA ASN A 120 -10.91 -16.78 -8.00
C ASN A 120 -11.28 -16.40 -9.43
N GLY A 121 -10.31 -16.36 -10.35
CA GLY A 121 -10.50 -16.00 -11.76
C GLY A 121 -10.53 -14.51 -12.06
N ASN A 122 -10.15 -13.64 -11.11
CA ASN A 122 -10.04 -12.21 -11.36
C ASN A 122 -8.68 -11.89 -11.97
N LYS A 123 -8.65 -10.98 -12.94
CA LYS A 123 -7.40 -10.49 -13.52
C LYS A 123 -6.65 -9.64 -12.53
N HIS A 124 -5.36 -9.83 -12.47
CA HIS A 124 -4.46 -9.04 -11.63
C HIS A 124 -3.05 -8.95 -12.22
N PHE A 125 -2.26 -8.03 -11.71
CA PHE A 125 -0.82 -7.92 -11.96
C PHE A 125 -0.14 -7.24 -10.76
N PHE A 126 1.19 -7.26 -10.75
CA PHE A 126 1.99 -6.70 -9.67
C PHE A 126 2.86 -5.56 -10.16
N LEU A 127 3.15 -4.61 -9.28
CA LEU A 127 4.14 -3.57 -9.53
C LEU A 127 4.88 -3.20 -8.24
N LYS A 128 6.03 -2.56 -8.37
CA LYS A 128 6.75 -1.93 -7.25
C LYS A 128 6.59 -0.42 -7.29
N ASP A 129 6.42 0.18 -6.11
CA ASP A 129 6.51 1.62 -5.96
C ASP A 129 7.97 2.11 -5.88
N ILE A 130 8.16 3.42 -5.66
CA ILE A 130 9.49 4.03 -5.55
C ILE A 130 10.28 3.61 -4.30
N TYR A 131 9.63 2.96 -3.34
CA TYR A 131 10.25 2.40 -2.13
C TYR A 131 10.42 0.89 -2.19
N ASN A 132 10.19 0.28 -3.37
CA ASN A 132 10.19 -1.17 -3.61
C ASN A 132 9.10 -1.97 -2.87
N ASN A 133 8.08 -1.32 -2.33
CA ASN A 133 6.91 -2.03 -1.85
C ASN A 133 6.18 -2.67 -3.03
N ILE A 134 5.70 -3.89 -2.83
CA ILE A 134 4.98 -4.64 -3.86
C ILE A 134 3.48 -4.39 -3.70
N TRP A 135 2.83 -4.11 -4.83
CA TRP A 135 1.41 -3.87 -4.92
C TRP A 135 0.77 -4.82 -5.94
N GLU A 136 -0.28 -5.50 -5.54
CA GLU A 136 -1.18 -6.23 -6.43
C GLU A 136 -2.28 -5.27 -6.91
N ILE A 137 -2.43 -5.12 -8.21
CA ILE A 137 -3.54 -4.40 -8.84
C ILE A 137 -4.53 -5.44 -9.35
N LYS A 138 -5.72 -5.47 -8.76
CA LYS A 138 -6.68 -6.57 -8.94
C LYS A 138 -8.05 -6.08 -9.36
N GLU A 139 -8.65 -6.74 -10.34
CA GLU A 139 -10.02 -6.41 -10.76
C GLU A 139 -11.03 -6.65 -9.63
N HIS A 140 -11.83 -5.62 -9.38
CA HIS A 140 -12.90 -5.67 -8.40
C HIS A 140 -14.00 -4.68 -8.77
N SER A 141 -15.23 -5.16 -8.87
CA SER A 141 -16.37 -4.39 -9.38
C SER A 141 -16.99 -3.41 -8.37
N GLU A 142 -16.75 -3.65 -7.07
CA GLU A 142 -17.33 -2.81 -6.03
C GLU A 142 -16.50 -1.53 -5.86
N VAL A 143 -17.13 -0.41 -6.07
CA VAL A 143 -16.56 0.93 -5.89
C VAL A 143 -17.42 1.75 -4.93
N PHE A 144 -16.77 2.62 -4.18
CA PHE A 144 -17.46 3.56 -3.29
C PHE A 144 -18.08 4.72 -4.08
N LYS A 145 -17.31 5.28 -5.01
CA LYS A 145 -17.73 6.35 -5.91
C LYS A 145 -17.06 6.19 -7.27
N LYS A 146 -17.78 6.43 -8.36
CA LYS A 146 -17.22 6.37 -9.71
C LYS A 146 -16.53 7.69 -10.06
N GLU A 147 -15.21 7.74 -9.92
CA GLU A 147 -14.38 8.92 -10.20
C GLU A 147 -13.53 8.78 -11.48
N LYS A 148 -13.61 7.62 -12.16
CA LYS A 148 -12.79 7.26 -13.32
C LYS A 148 -11.29 7.16 -13.00
N ALA A 149 -10.95 6.89 -11.74
CA ALA A 149 -9.59 6.60 -11.34
C ALA A 149 -9.11 5.26 -11.92
N VAL A 150 -7.81 5.14 -12.15
CA VAL A 150 -7.19 3.90 -12.66
C VAL A 150 -7.36 2.76 -11.66
N ASN A 151 -7.23 3.07 -10.39
CA ASN A 151 -7.46 2.12 -9.30
C ASN A 151 -8.44 2.68 -8.25
N GLY A 152 -8.94 1.79 -7.41
CA GLY A 152 -9.99 2.07 -6.44
C GLY A 152 -9.53 2.04 -4.98
N GLY A 153 -8.26 2.26 -4.71
CA GLY A 153 -7.73 2.26 -3.35
C GLY A 153 -7.47 0.85 -2.79
N VAL A 154 -6.96 0.82 -1.56
CA VAL A 154 -6.57 -0.43 -0.90
C VAL A 154 -7.81 -1.21 -0.42
N PHE A 155 -7.80 -2.53 -0.58
CA PHE A 155 -8.86 -3.39 -0.04
C PHE A 155 -8.36 -4.71 0.55
N GLY A 156 -7.06 -4.95 0.52
CA GLY A 156 -6.47 -6.16 1.07
C GLY A 156 -4.97 -6.07 1.27
N SER A 157 -4.42 -7.13 1.81
CA SER A 157 -2.98 -7.36 1.89
C SER A 157 -2.69 -8.85 1.85
N ILE A 158 -1.51 -9.23 1.33
CA ILE A 158 -0.97 -10.57 1.42
C ILE A 158 0.04 -10.60 2.54
N ILE A 159 -0.20 -11.46 3.51
CA ILE A 159 0.60 -11.57 4.73
C ILE A 159 1.26 -12.95 4.76
N GLY A 160 2.59 -12.95 4.81
CA GLY A 160 3.35 -14.17 5.08
C GLY A 160 3.26 -14.53 6.56
N VAL A 161 2.88 -15.76 6.86
CA VAL A 161 2.67 -16.26 8.22
C VAL A 161 3.35 -17.60 8.43
N SER A 162 3.75 -17.90 9.66
CA SER A 162 4.36 -19.20 10.03
C SER A 162 3.35 -20.35 10.14
N SER A 163 2.08 -20.01 10.43
CA SER A 163 0.95 -20.96 10.50
C SER A 163 -0.32 -20.27 10.03
N ILE A 164 -0.94 -20.83 9.01
CA ILE A 164 -2.22 -20.33 8.48
C ILE A 164 -3.32 -20.56 9.51
N GLU A 165 -3.36 -21.72 10.14
CA GLU A 165 -4.39 -22.11 11.10
C GLU A 165 -4.42 -21.16 12.28
N GLU A 166 -3.25 -20.83 12.86
CA GLU A 166 -3.15 -19.89 13.98
C GLU A 166 -3.50 -18.46 13.56
N SER A 167 -3.11 -18.07 12.35
CA SER A 167 -3.37 -16.72 11.85
C SER A 167 -4.85 -16.47 11.54
N LEU A 168 -5.58 -17.49 11.07
CA LEU A 168 -7.03 -17.39 10.83
C LEU A 168 -7.87 -17.15 12.09
N VAL A 169 -7.31 -17.36 13.28
CA VAL A 169 -7.97 -17.05 14.55
C VAL A 169 -7.88 -15.54 14.87
N VAL A 170 -6.89 -14.85 14.28
CA VAL A 170 -6.62 -13.42 14.54
C VAL A 170 -7.25 -12.54 13.45
N TYR A 171 -7.22 -12.98 12.21
CA TYR A 171 -7.70 -12.25 11.02
C TYR A 171 -9.01 -12.84 10.48
#